data_30dde7fad9bb9cefa481b06c68a89fe5
#
_entry.id   30dde7fad9bb9cefa481b06c68a89fe5
#
_cell.length_a   1.000
_cell.length_b   1.000
_cell.length_c   1.000
_cell.angle_alpha   90.00
_cell.angle_beta   90.00
_cell.angle_gamma   90.00
#
_symmetry.space_group_name_H-M   'P 1'
#
loop_
_entity.id
_entity.type
_entity.pdbx_description
1 polymer ?
#
loop_
_entity_poly.entity_id
_entity_poly.type
_entity_poly.pdbx_seq_one_letter_code
_entity_poly.pdbx_strand_id
1 'polypeptide(L)'
;MAGLIDGSLSTLAPVFAVAFATHQPRYAFLAGLATAIGAGVSMAFSEGLSDTGDLTGRGRPYARGAITGAGTFLGGILHTLPFLVPQYRPAVLLALAAIAFELLALAWIRRRFFGTSFFSSLVTVTLGGAIIATISAALGTVR
;
A
#
# COMPACT_ATOMS: atom_id res chain seq x y z
N MET A 1 6.63 2.47 -9.59
CA MET A 1 6.72 3.38 -8.41
C MET A 1 5.33 3.80 -7.92
N ALA A 2 4.51 4.47 -8.77
CA ALA A 2 3.17 4.90 -8.36
C ALA A 2 2.34 3.76 -7.75
N GLY A 3 2.30 2.60 -8.39
CA GLY A 3 1.60 1.44 -7.88
C GLY A 3 2.06 0.97 -6.49
N LEU A 4 3.38 0.90 -6.25
CA LEU A 4 3.89 0.51 -4.92
C LEU A 4 3.42 1.47 -3.83
N ILE A 5 3.53 2.79 -4.06
CA ILE A 5 3.09 3.82 -3.12
C ILE A 5 1.58 3.72 -2.88
N ASP A 6 0.81 3.60 -3.97
CA ASP A 6 -0.64 3.50 -3.90
C ASP A 6 -1.07 2.26 -3.10
N GLY A 7 -0.50 1.09 -3.42
CA GLY A 7 -0.80 -0.14 -2.70
C GLY A 7 -0.44 -0.09 -1.23
N SER A 8 0.76 0.42 -0.88
CA SER A 8 1.17 0.55 0.51
C SER A 8 0.27 1.51 1.31
N LEU A 9 -0.25 2.58 0.71
CA LEU A 9 -1.07 3.56 1.41
C LEU A 9 -2.56 3.17 1.41
N SER A 10 -3.11 2.70 0.30
CA SER A 10 -4.55 2.44 0.15
C SER A 10 -5.04 1.28 1.00
N THR A 11 -4.18 0.29 1.29
CA THR A 11 -4.54 -0.88 2.12
C THR A 11 -4.39 -0.65 3.62
N LEU A 12 -3.63 0.36 4.06
CA LEU A 12 -3.45 0.65 5.49
C LEU A 12 -4.78 0.90 6.20
N ALA A 13 -5.64 1.74 5.62
CA ALA A 13 -6.89 2.13 6.27
C ALA A 13 -7.81 0.92 6.54
N PRO A 14 -8.20 0.11 5.56
CA PRO A 14 -9.11 -1.02 5.81
C PRO A 14 -8.47 -2.11 6.68
N VAL A 15 -7.17 -2.38 6.52
CA VAL A 15 -6.47 -3.39 7.34
C VAL A 15 -6.49 -3.00 8.81
N PHE A 16 -6.04 -1.79 9.14
CA PHE A 16 -5.92 -1.38 10.54
C PHE A 16 -7.27 -1.02 11.15
N ALA A 17 -8.22 -0.46 10.39
CA ALA A 17 -9.58 -0.25 10.88
C ALA A 17 -10.22 -1.59 11.30
N VAL A 18 -10.13 -2.62 10.47
CA VAL A 18 -10.65 -3.96 10.79
C VAL A 18 -9.86 -4.60 11.94
N ALA A 19 -8.53 -4.48 11.95
CA ALA A 19 -7.70 -5.02 13.03
C ALA A 19 -8.08 -4.41 14.39
N PHE A 20 -8.26 -3.10 14.46
CA PHE A 20 -8.61 -2.39 15.69
C PHE A 20 -10.06 -2.63 16.12
N ALA A 21 -10.99 -2.69 15.17
CA ALA A 21 -12.40 -2.95 15.47
C ALA A 21 -12.65 -4.37 15.96
N THR A 22 -11.99 -5.37 15.38
CA THR A 22 -12.31 -6.78 15.62
C THR A 22 -11.34 -7.48 16.55
N HIS A 23 -10.10 -7.00 16.66
CA HIS A 23 -8.98 -7.68 17.33
C HIS A 23 -8.72 -9.10 16.78
N GLN A 24 -9.20 -9.38 15.57
CA GLN A 24 -9.06 -10.68 14.92
C GLN A 24 -8.19 -10.57 13.65
N PRO A 25 -6.95 -11.09 13.68
CA PRO A 25 -6.01 -10.99 12.55
C PRO A 25 -6.57 -11.51 11.24
N ARG A 26 -7.33 -12.60 11.28
CA ARG A 26 -7.94 -13.19 10.09
C ARG A 26 -8.79 -12.20 9.30
N TYR A 27 -9.60 -11.39 9.97
CA TYR A 27 -10.44 -10.41 9.28
C TYR A 27 -9.62 -9.26 8.71
N ALA A 28 -8.59 -8.82 9.43
CA ALA A 28 -7.65 -7.82 8.92
C ALA A 28 -6.91 -8.34 7.68
N PHE A 29 -6.46 -9.60 7.69
CA PHE A 29 -5.86 -10.25 6.52
C PHE A 29 -6.81 -10.26 5.31
N LEU A 30 -8.06 -10.69 5.51
CA LEU A 30 -9.04 -10.76 4.43
C LEU A 30 -9.38 -9.37 3.87
N ALA A 31 -9.52 -8.37 4.74
CA ALA A 31 -9.73 -6.98 4.33
C ALA A 31 -8.55 -6.45 3.50
N GLY A 32 -7.32 -6.69 3.97
CA GLY A 32 -6.11 -6.29 3.27
C GLY A 32 -5.93 -6.99 1.93
N LEU A 33 -6.15 -8.31 1.89
CA LEU A 33 -6.07 -9.08 0.65
C LEU A 33 -7.10 -8.60 -0.39
N ALA A 34 -8.35 -8.43 0.02
CA ALA A 34 -9.40 -7.93 -0.87
C ALA A 34 -9.07 -6.52 -1.40
N THR A 35 -8.57 -5.64 -0.53
CA THR A 35 -8.19 -4.28 -0.91
C THR A 35 -6.96 -4.29 -1.84
N ALA A 36 -5.93 -5.09 -1.54
CA ALA A 36 -4.74 -5.18 -2.38
C ALA A 36 -5.07 -5.69 -3.80
N ILE A 37 -5.95 -6.71 -3.90
CA ILE A 37 -6.43 -7.21 -5.19
C ILE A 37 -7.23 -6.12 -5.92
N GLY A 38 -8.21 -5.51 -5.25
CA GLY A 38 -9.07 -4.48 -5.84
C GLY A 38 -8.27 -3.26 -6.32
N ALA A 39 -7.36 -2.76 -5.49
CA ALA A 39 -6.49 -1.65 -5.84
C ALA A 39 -5.54 -2.02 -6.99
N GLY A 40 -4.96 -3.22 -6.98
CA GLY A 40 -4.09 -3.70 -8.05
C GLY A 40 -4.81 -3.77 -9.40
N VAL A 41 -6.01 -4.33 -9.42
CA VAL A 41 -6.85 -4.38 -10.63
C VAL A 41 -7.23 -2.96 -11.08
N SER A 42 -7.70 -2.11 -10.16
CA SER A 42 -8.07 -0.72 -10.47
C SER A 42 -6.91 0.05 -11.10
N MET A 43 -5.72 -0.03 -10.51
CA MET A 43 -4.53 0.65 -11.02
C MET A 43 -4.04 0.07 -12.35
N ALA A 44 -4.21 -1.25 -12.57
CA ALA A 44 -3.89 -1.86 -13.86
C ALA A 44 -4.76 -1.28 -14.98
N PHE A 45 -6.07 -1.18 -14.74
CA PHE A 45 -7.00 -0.59 -15.71
C PHE A 45 -6.78 0.92 -15.88
N SER A 46 -6.62 1.65 -14.79
CA SER A 46 -6.39 3.10 -14.81
C SER A 46 -5.16 3.46 -15.65
N GLU A 47 -4.04 2.79 -15.41
CA GLU A 47 -2.81 3.02 -16.19
C GLU A 47 -2.91 2.48 -17.61
N GLY A 48 -3.52 1.29 -17.80
CA GLY A 48 -3.68 0.67 -19.13
C GLY A 48 -4.61 1.45 -20.06
N LEU A 49 -5.58 2.19 -19.51
CA LEU A 49 -6.53 2.97 -20.28
C LEU A 49 -6.19 4.46 -20.34
N SER A 50 -5.11 4.91 -19.70
CA SER A 50 -4.75 6.33 -19.61
C SER A 50 -4.39 6.95 -20.97
N ASP A 51 -3.66 6.22 -21.80
CA ASP A 51 -3.28 6.62 -23.18
C ASP A 51 -2.82 5.41 -23.98
N THR A 52 -2.82 5.53 -25.33
CA THR A 52 -2.34 4.47 -26.25
C THR A 52 -0.82 4.31 -26.22
N GLY A 53 -0.10 5.30 -25.75
CA GLY A 53 1.37 5.36 -25.77
C GLY A 53 1.97 5.90 -27.04
N ASP A 54 1.20 6.05 -28.12
CA ASP A 54 1.71 6.45 -29.44
C ASP A 54 2.25 7.89 -29.45
N LEU A 55 1.51 8.81 -28.78
CA LEU A 55 1.90 10.21 -28.68
C LEU A 55 2.87 10.49 -27.53
N THR A 56 2.78 9.72 -26.46
CA THR A 56 3.55 9.97 -25.23
C THR A 56 4.88 9.21 -25.18
N GLY A 57 5.07 8.22 -26.04
CA GLY A 57 6.25 7.35 -26.02
C GLY A 57 6.36 6.45 -24.79
N ARG A 58 5.28 6.33 -23.99
CA ARG A 58 5.26 5.59 -22.69
C ARG A 58 5.21 4.07 -22.85
N GLY A 59 5.27 3.55 -24.07
CA GLY A 59 5.21 2.13 -24.35
C GLY A 59 3.80 1.54 -24.31
N ARG A 60 3.72 0.20 -24.34
CA ARG A 60 2.44 -0.51 -24.50
C ARG A 60 1.54 -0.35 -23.27
N PRO A 61 0.27 0.08 -23.44
CA PRO A 61 -0.69 0.31 -22.35
C PRO A 61 -0.86 -0.89 -21.41
N TYR A 62 -1.03 -2.08 -21.97
CA TYR A 62 -1.21 -3.31 -21.19
C TYR A 62 0.00 -3.66 -20.32
N ALA A 63 1.22 -3.45 -20.83
CA ALA A 63 2.43 -3.69 -20.05
C ALA A 63 2.55 -2.70 -18.87
N ARG A 64 2.26 -1.41 -19.12
CA ARG A 64 2.24 -0.39 -18.07
C ARG A 64 1.19 -0.71 -17.01
N GLY A 65 -0.03 -1.04 -17.44
CA GLY A 65 -1.12 -1.42 -16.57
C GLY A 65 -0.74 -2.62 -15.70
N ALA A 66 -0.23 -3.70 -16.30
CA ALA A 66 0.19 -4.89 -15.58
C ALA A 66 1.29 -4.60 -14.53
N ILE A 67 2.31 -3.82 -14.90
CA ILE A 67 3.40 -3.44 -13.98
C ILE A 67 2.88 -2.58 -12.83
N THR A 68 2.01 -1.60 -13.14
CA THR A 68 1.47 -0.70 -12.12
C THR A 68 0.53 -1.45 -11.17
N GLY A 69 -0.37 -2.26 -11.70
CA GLY A 69 -1.28 -3.09 -10.91
C GLY A 69 -0.56 -4.12 -10.04
N ALA A 70 0.45 -4.81 -10.59
CA ALA A 70 1.28 -5.73 -9.82
C ALA A 70 2.05 -4.99 -8.70
N GLY A 71 2.57 -3.80 -8.99
CA GLY A 71 3.21 -2.95 -7.98
C GLY A 71 2.24 -2.55 -6.86
N THR A 72 1.00 -2.17 -7.20
CA THR A 72 -0.04 -1.85 -6.23
C THR A 72 -0.41 -3.06 -5.36
N PHE A 73 -0.61 -4.21 -5.97
CA PHE A 73 -0.87 -5.45 -5.22
C PHE A 73 0.28 -5.77 -4.25
N LEU A 74 1.54 -5.73 -4.74
CA LEU A 74 2.71 -6.01 -3.91
C LEU A 74 2.85 -5.02 -2.74
N GLY A 75 2.65 -3.72 -2.98
CA GLY A 75 2.67 -2.72 -1.92
C GLY A 75 1.60 -2.99 -0.86
N GLY A 76 0.39 -3.38 -1.26
CA GLY A 76 -0.71 -3.63 -0.32
C GLY A 76 -0.60 -4.94 0.43
N ILE A 77 -0.03 -5.98 -0.19
CA ILE A 77 0.00 -7.30 0.46
C ILE A 77 1.09 -7.43 1.52
N LEU A 78 2.22 -6.72 1.39
CA LEU A 78 3.37 -6.90 2.27
C LEU A 78 3.05 -6.70 3.75
N HIS A 79 2.40 -5.61 4.12
CA HIS A 79 2.02 -5.36 5.52
C HIS A 79 0.69 -6.04 5.92
N THR A 80 0.03 -6.69 4.97
CA THR A 80 -1.15 -7.53 5.22
C THR A 80 -0.76 -8.95 5.63
N LEU A 81 0.34 -9.49 5.08
CA LEU A 81 0.81 -10.85 5.39
C LEU A 81 1.03 -11.13 6.89
N PRO A 82 1.54 -10.21 7.71
CA PRO A 82 1.67 -10.42 9.14
C PRO A 82 0.38 -10.83 9.85
N PHE A 83 -0.77 -10.46 9.33
CA PHE A 83 -2.06 -10.86 9.89
C PHE A 83 -2.44 -12.33 9.64
N LEU A 84 -1.59 -13.11 8.97
CA LEU A 84 -1.65 -14.57 8.98
C LEU A 84 -1.22 -15.16 10.34
N VAL A 85 -0.51 -14.39 11.17
CA VAL A 85 -0.19 -14.79 12.54
C VAL A 85 -1.47 -14.73 13.38
N PRO A 86 -1.86 -15.85 14.06
CA PRO A 86 -3.14 -15.92 14.75
C PRO A 86 -3.26 -14.96 15.96
N GLN A 87 -2.13 -14.61 16.58
CA GLN A 87 -2.09 -13.77 17.76
C GLN A 87 -2.14 -12.28 17.37
N TYR A 88 -3.13 -11.55 17.86
CA TYR A 88 -3.38 -10.16 17.52
C TYR A 88 -2.17 -9.23 17.74
N ARG A 89 -1.58 -9.25 18.94
CA ARG A 89 -0.45 -8.35 19.27
C ARG A 89 0.78 -8.59 18.38
N PRO A 90 1.29 -9.84 18.23
CA PRO A 90 2.37 -10.12 17.29
C PRO A 90 2.05 -9.73 15.85
N ALA A 91 0.84 -10.01 15.36
CA ALA A 91 0.41 -9.66 14.01
C ALA A 91 0.51 -8.15 13.77
N VAL A 92 -0.03 -7.34 14.69
CA VAL A 92 0.03 -5.86 14.59
C VAL A 92 1.47 -5.36 14.65
N LEU A 93 2.31 -5.87 15.56
CA LEU A 93 3.70 -5.44 15.65
C LEU A 93 4.49 -5.77 14.39
N LEU A 94 4.30 -6.96 13.83
CA LEU A 94 4.94 -7.36 12.57
C LEU A 94 4.42 -6.54 11.39
N ALA A 95 3.13 -6.20 11.35
CA ALA A 95 2.57 -5.32 10.33
C ALA A 95 3.16 -3.91 10.40
N LEU A 96 3.32 -3.36 11.60
CA LEU A 96 3.98 -2.05 11.79
C LEU A 96 5.46 -2.09 11.38
N ALA A 97 6.17 -3.19 11.67
CA ALA A 97 7.54 -3.38 11.20
C ALA A 97 7.63 -3.48 9.67
N ALA A 98 6.69 -4.19 9.04
CA ALA A 98 6.59 -4.27 7.58
C ALA A 98 6.34 -2.88 6.96
N ILE A 99 5.44 -2.08 7.53
CA ILE A 99 5.18 -0.71 7.08
C ILE A 99 6.45 0.16 7.21
N ALA A 100 7.13 0.10 8.34
CA ALA A 100 8.36 0.86 8.53
C ALA A 100 9.41 0.48 7.47
N PHE A 101 9.56 -0.81 7.17
CA PHE A 101 10.42 -1.29 6.10
C PHE A 101 9.97 -0.76 4.72
N GLU A 102 8.67 -0.83 4.40
CA GLU A 102 8.13 -0.31 3.14
C GLU A 102 8.40 1.19 2.97
N LEU A 103 8.18 2.00 4.02
CA LEU A 103 8.43 3.44 3.99
C LEU A 103 9.91 3.75 3.72
N LEU A 104 10.82 3.03 4.36
CA LEU A 104 12.26 3.17 4.14
C LEU A 104 12.65 2.74 2.72
N ALA A 105 12.12 1.61 2.25
CA ALA A 105 12.35 1.11 0.90
C ALA A 105 11.84 2.11 -0.16
N LEU A 106 10.63 2.64 0.01
CA LEU A 106 10.05 3.64 -0.88
C LEU A 106 10.89 4.94 -0.90
N ALA A 107 11.34 5.42 0.26
CA ALA A 107 12.20 6.59 0.35
C ALA A 107 13.55 6.37 -0.35
N TRP A 108 14.14 5.17 -0.18
CA TRP A 108 15.39 4.79 -0.84
C TRP A 108 15.22 4.68 -2.37
N ILE A 109 14.16 4.04 -2.85
CA ILE A 109 13.85 3.92 -4.29
C ILE A 109 13.62 5.31 -4.88
N ARG A 110 12.87 6.20 -4.22
CA ARG A 110 12.67 7.58 -4.69
C ARG A 110 13.98 8.34 -4.80
N ARG A 111 14.85 8.23 -3.81
CA ARG A 111 16.19 8.82 -3.86
C ARG A 111 16.99 8.28 -5.05
N ARG A 112 16.99 6.95 -5.23
CA ARG A 112 17.82 6.28 -6.25
C ARG A 112 17.40 6.59 -7.68
N PHE A 113 16.08 6.69 -7.94
CA PHE A 113 15.54 6.79 -9.30
C PHE A 113 15.05 8.20 -9.67
N PHE A 114 14.70 9.02 -8.70
CA PHE A 114 14.16 10.36 -8.95
C PHE A 114 15.05 11.50 -8.44
N GLY A 115 16.20 11.19 -7.87
CA GLY A 115 17.13 12.21 -7.36
C GLY A 115 16.59 13.03 -6.19
N THR A 116 15.48 12.60 -5.57
CA THR A 116 14.88 13.30 -4.43
C THR A 116 15.69 13.07 -3.16
N SER A 117 15.66 14.03 -2.22
CA SER A 117 16.25 13.85 -0.90
C SER A 117 15.59 12.66 -0.19
N PHE A 118 16.39 11.76 0.39
CA PHE A 118 15.89 10.62 1.18
C PHE A 118 15.00 11.09 2.33
N PHE A 119 15.44 12.10 3.06
CA PHE A 119 14.70 12.62 4.22
C PHE A 119 13.37 13.26 3.80
N SER A 120 13.35 14.08 2.76
CA SER A 120 12.12 14.67 2.22
C SER A 120 11.14 13.59 1.73
N SER A 121 11.65 12.56 1.06
CA SER A 121 10.83 11.43 0.60
C SER A 121 10.25 10.65 1.77
N LEU A 122 11.06 10.36 2.79
CA LEU A 122 10.63 9.65 4.00
C LEU A 122 9.55 10.45 4.74
N VAL A 123 9.77 11.74 4.95
CA VAL A 123 8.77 12.62 5.61
C VAL A 123 7.46 12.62 4.83
N THR A 124 7.51 12.79 3.51
CA THR A 124 6.29 12.86 2.68
C THR A 124 5.48 11.57 2.74
N VAL A 125 6.13 10.41 2.62
CA VAL A 125 5.43 9.10 2.63
C VAL A 125 4.95 8.78 4.05
N THR A 126 5.75 9.11 5.08
CA THR A 126 5.37 8.91 6.48
C THR A 126 4.19 9.79 6.89
N LEU A 127 4.13 11.04 6.44
CA LEU A 127 2.97 11.91 6.69
C LEU A 127 1.68 11.32 6.08
N GLY A 128 1.74 10.83 4.83
CA GLY A 128 0.62 10.13 4.22
C GLY A 128 0.18 8.92 5.04
N GLY A 129 1.12 8.08 5.43
CA GLY A 129 0.86 6.91 6.28
C GLY A 129 0.30 7.29 7.67
N ALA A 130 0.80 8.35 8.30
CA ALA A 130 0.32 8.82 9.59
C ALA A 130 -1.13 9.34 9.52
N ILE A 131 -1.48 10.09 8.49
CA ILE A 131 -2.87 10.55 8.25
C ILE A 131 -3.80 9.34 8.11
N ILE A 132 -3.42 8.37 7.30
CA ILE A 132 -4.22 7.15 7.06
C ILE A 132 -4.34 6.35 8.36
N ALA A 133 -3.25 6.15 9.11
CA ALA A 133 -3.27 5.43 10.38
C ALA A 133 -4.19 6.10 11.41
N THR A 134 -4.19 7.43 11.48
CA THR A 134 -5.09 8.20 12.36
C THR A 134 -6.55 8.00 11.98
N ILE A 135 -6.88 8.08 10.69
CA ILE A 135 -8.23 7.81 10.19
C ILE A 135 -8.64 6.37 10.51
N SER A 136 -7.74 5.40 10.28
CA SER A 136 -7.99 3.98 10.56
C SER A 136 -8.29 3.72 12.03
N ALA A 137 -7.52 4.34 12.92
CA ALA A 137 -7.74 4.23 14.36
C ALA A 137 -9.09 4.86 14.76
N ALA A 138 -9.42 6.03 14.23
CA ALA A 138 -10.70 6.67 14.48
C ALA A 138 -11.88 5.79 14.03
N LEU A 139 -11.83 5.27 12.80
CA LEU A 139 -12.87 4.39 12.26
C LEU A 139 -12.97 3.05 13.02
N GLY A 140 -11.83 2.47 13.40
CA GLY A 140 -11.79 1.19 14.13
C GLY A 140 -12.27 1.30 15.58
N THR A 141 -12.36 2.51 16.15
CA THR A 141 -12.86 2.75 17.53
C THR A 141 -14.33 3.19 17.60
N VAL A 142 -14.97 3.43 16.46
CA VAL A 142 -16.41 3.73 16.41
C VAL A 142 -17.19 2.47 16.80
N ARG A 143 -17.92 2.52 17.91
CA ARG A 143 -18.79 1.45 18.42
C ARG A 143 -20.24 1.73 18.07
#